data_bb84f293df0ee354d5a94510cbb08f7f
#
_entry.id   bb84f293df0ee354d5a94510cbb08f7f
#
_cell.length_a   1.000
_cell.length_b   1.000
_cell.length_c   1.000
_cell.angle_alpha   90.00
_cell.angle_beta   90.00
_cell.angle_gamma   90.00
#
_symmetry.space_group_name_H-M   'P 1'
#
loop_
_entity.id
_entity.type
_entity.pdbx_description
1 polymer ?
#
loop_
_entity_poly.entity_id
_entity_poly.type
_entity_poly.pdbx_seq_one_letter_code
_entity_poly.pdbx_strand_id
1 'polypeptide(L)'
;MNELEKINETIFESIKHVDEDDNEYWYARELQKALQYNKWENFKKVILKAKLSCNASSYEISEQFLDIRKPIIGGNGNVQYVCDYKLSRYACYLIAQNGDSRKKVIGLAQTYFAIQTRKQELLEEEYNSLTEDEKRFYQRDLTKKGNSSLNQTAKKAGVKNFDKFHNVGYKGLYNGETANDIAKRKKLRYREDILDNMGSDELIVNLFRISQTNQKLINDNVQGEGNANDVHFNIGKNICEVIAKNGGTMPEDLPTPDKSLKELEKENNNLIIKNR
;
A
#
# COMPACT_ATOMS: atom_id res chain seq x y z
N MET A 1 -23.77 -2.33 -1.70
CA MET A 1 -23.09 -1.20 -1.05
C MET A 1 -23.95 -0.76 0.13
N ASN A 2 -23.44 -0.85 1.34
CA ASN A 2 -24.17 -0.51 2.57
C ASN A 2 -24.30 1.04 2.64
N GLU A 3 -25.33 1.56 3.32
CA GLU A 3 -25.55 3.01 3.49
C GLU A 3 -24.32 3.73 4.07
N LEU A 4 -23.56 3.06 4.90
CA LEU A 4 -22.30 3.52 5.50
C LEU A 4 -21.15 3.68 4.48
N GLU A 5 -21.03 2.80 3.50
CA GLU A 5 -20.04 2.89 2.42
C GLU A 5 -20.36 4.03 1.46
N LYS A 6 -21.65 4.20 1.14
CA LYS A 6 -22.12 5.32 0.30
C LYS A 6 -21.84 6.70 0.92
N ILE A 7 -21.93 6.84 2.24
CA ILE A 7 -21.73 8.13 2.92
C ILE A 7 -20.26 8.53 2.91
N ASN A 8 -19.33 7.59 3.13
CA ASN A 8 -17.90 7.92 3.17
C ASN A 8 -17.36 8.28 1.78
N GLU A 9 -17.66 7.49 0.74
CA GLU A 9 -17.28 7.81 -0.64
C GLU A 9 -17.91 9.11 -1.12
N THR A 10 -19.18 9.40 -0.72
CA THR A 10 -19.88 10.61 -1.19
C THR A 10 -19.44 11.88 -0.48
N ILE A 11 -19.08 11.81 0.84
CA ILE A 11 -18.75 13.01 1.62
C ILE A 11 -17.33 13.47 1.35
N PHE A 12 -16.34 12.57 1.44
CA PHE A 12 -14.93 12.94 1.30
C PHE A 12 -14.50 13.03 -0.17
N GLU A 13 -14.87 12.04 -0.99
CA GLU A 13 -14.45 12.00 -2.39
C GLU A 13 -15.10 13.09 -3.24
N SER A 14 -16.35 13.52 -2.92
CA SER A 14 -17.04 14.57 -3.70
C SER A 14 -16.44 15.97 -3.54
N ILE A 15 -15.66 16.21 -2.48
CA ILE A 15 -15.02 17.50 -2.18
C ILE A 15 -13.49 17.38 -2.19
N LYS A 16 -12.98 16.31 -2.78
CA LYS A 16 -11.55 16.07 -2.93
C LYS A 16 -10.97 16.95 -4.03
N HIS A 17 -9.80 17.50 -3.78
CA HIS A 17 -8.97 18.19 -4.76
C HIS A 17 -7.66 17.42 -4.95
N VAL A 18 -7.01 17.64 -6.09
CA VAL A 18 -5.69 17.11 -6.41
C VAL A 18 -4.82 18.28 -6.84
N ASP A 19 -3.58 18.35 -6.39
CA ASP A 19 -2.61 19.37 -6.79
C ASP A 19 -1.83 18.96 -8.06
N GLU A 20 -0.88 19.79 -8.49
CA GLU A 20 -0.06 19.56 -9.68
C GLU A 20 0.88 18.34 -9.54
N ASP A 21 1.16 17.92 -8.30
CA ASP A 21 1.99 16.76 -7.96
C ASP A 21 1.17 15.49 -7.66
N ASP A 22 -0.12 15.45 -8.05
CA ASP A 22 -1.08 14.37 -7.79
C ASP A 22 -1.36 14.10 -6.30
N ASN A 23 -1.05 15.04 -5.39
CA ASN A 23 -1.39 14.90 -3.97
C ASN A 23 -2.85 15.29 -3.71
N GLU A 24 -3.56 14.41 -3.00
CA GLU A 24 -4.94 14.66 -2.61
C GLU A 24 -5.01 15.63 -1.41
N TYR A 25 -5.95 16.56 -1.46
CA TYR A 25 -6.22 17.47 -0.36
C TYR A 25 -7.69 17.92 -0.30
N TRP A 26 -8.08 18.47 0.83
CA TRP A 26 -9.41 18.99 1.10
C TRP A 26 -9.34 20.41 1.66
N TYR A 27 -10.33 21.24 1.33
CA TYR A 27 -10.47 22.51 2.00
C TYR A 27 -11.35 22.38 3.24
N ALA A 28 -10.89 22.93 4.38
CA ALA A 28 -11.62 22.80 5.63
C ALA A 28 -13.01 23.43 5.59
N ARG A 29 -13.21 24.52 4.82
CA ARG A 29 -14.54 25.13 4.67
C ARG A 29 -15.50 24.30 3.83
N GLU A 30 -15.02 23.48 2.91
CA GLU A 30 -15.84 22.53 2.17
C GLU A 30 -16.20 21.33 3.06
N LEU A 31 -15.23 20.83 3.80
CA LEU A 31 -15.44 19.78 4.78
C LEU A 31 -16.39 20.21 5.91
N GLN A 32 -16.32 21.47 6.37
CA GLN A 32 -17.28 22.05 7.31
C GLN A 32 -18.74 21.86 6.85
N LYS A 33 -19.02 22.16 5.56
CA LYS A 33 -20.35 22.03 5.00
C LYS A 33 -20.76 20.55 4.88
N ALA A 34 -19.85 19.71 4.38
CA ALA A 34 -20.07 18.26 4.23
C ALA A 34 -20.37 17.59 5.60
N LEU A 35 -19.70 17.99 6.65
CA LEU A 35 -19.91 17.54 8.02
C LEU A 35 -21.04 18.29 8.76
N GLN A 36 -21.82 19.11 8.04
CA GLN A 36 -23.01 19.84 8.52
C GLN A 36 -22.73 20.78 9.71
N TYR A 37 -21.59 21.48 9.72
CA TYR A 37 -21.30 22.53 10.68
C TYR A 37 -21.74 23.89 10.14
N ASN A 38 -22.75 24.50 10.77
CA ASN A 38 -23.32 25.79 10.33
C ASN A 38 -22.37 26.98 10.61
N LYS A 39 -21.60 26.94 11.72
CA LYS A 39 -20.71 28.02 12.13
C LYS A 39 -19.26 27.60 12.04
N TRP A 40 -18.43 28.41 11.38
CA TRP A 40 -16.99 28.21 11.25
C TRP A 40 -16.29 28.10 12.60
N GLU A 41 -16.66 28.92 13.57
CA GLU A 41 -16.08 28.93 14.91
C GLU A 41 -16.26 27.58 15.64
N ASN A 42 -17.40 26.93 15.43
CA ASN A 42 -17.63 25.61 16.02
C ASN A 42 -16.81 24.53 15.31
N PHE A 43 -16.67 24.63 13.99
CA PHE A 43 -15.85 23.70 13.23
C PHE A 43 -14.36 23.88 13.52
N LYS A 44 -13.90 25.14 13.69
CA LYS A 44 -12.53 25.44 14.09
C LYS A 44 -12.14 24.79 15.43
N LYS A 45 -13.06 24.70 16.39
CA LYS A 45 -12.83 23.96 17.64
C LYS A 45 -12.58 22.46 17.40
N VAL A 46 -13.25 21.86 16.43
CA VAL A 46 -13.02 20.47 16.04
C VAL A 46 -11.66 20.30 15.35
N ILE A 47 -11.28 21.22 14.46
CA ILE A 47 -9.95 21.25 13.85
C ILE A 47 -8.86 21.35 14.91
N LEU A 48 -9.04 22.18 15.94
CA LEU A 48 -8.07 22.30 17.04
C LEU A 48 -7.92 20.97 17.80
N LYS A 49 -9.02 20.26 18.10
CA LYS A 49 -8.96 18.94 18.73
C LYS A 49 -8.23 17.93 17.83
N ALA A 50 -8.52 17.94 16.52
CA ALA A 50 -7.86 17.08 15.56
C ALA A 50 -6.34 17.38 15.47
N LYS A 51 -5.93 18.65 15.50
CA LYS A 51 -4.51 19.05 15.59
C LYS A 51 -3.84 18.54 16.86
N LEU A 52 -4.53 18.56 18.02
CA LEU A 52 -4.02 17.97 19.26
C LEU A 52 -3.85 16.44 19.15
N SER A 53 -4.82 15.75 18.56
CA SER A 53 -4.73 14.29 18.31
C SER A 53 -3.57 13.96 17.34
N CYS A 54 -3.37 14.78 16.31
CA CYS A 54 -2.26 14.66 15.36
C CYS A 54 -0.90 14.77 16.08
N ASN A 55 -0.74 15.80 16.91
CA ASN A 55 0.49 16.02 17.68
C ASN A 55 0.77 14.87 18.65
N ALA A 56 -0.26 14.36 19.33
CA ALA A 56 -0.13 13.23 20.25
C ALA A 56 0.30 11.93 19.55
N SER A 57 0.04 11.79 18.24
CA SER A 57 0.43 10.66 17.40
C SER A 57 1.78 10.85 16.71
N SER A 58 2.56 11.88 17.09
CA SER A 58 3.89 12.21 16.52
C SER A 58 3.91 12.52 15.02
N TYR A 59 2.76 12.91 14.44
CA TYR A 59 2.68 13.41 13.08
C TYR A 59 2.90 14.92 13.04
N GLU A 60 3.63 15.40 12.03
CA GLU A 60 3.88 16.83 11.83
C GLU A 60 2.58 17.56 11.43
N ILE A 61 2.13 18.51 12.28
CA ILE A 61 0.85 19.21 12.08
C ILE A 61 0.86 20.01 10.77
N SER A 62 1.98 20.65 10.43
CA SER A 62 2.13 21.49 9.24
C SER A 62 1.90 20.72 7.93
N GLU A 63 2.27 19.45 7.90
CA GLU A 63 2.04 18.57 6.74
C GLU A 63 0.57 18.15 6.61
N GLN A 64 -0.15 18.06 7.74
CA GLN A 64 -1.51 17.56 7.75
C GLN A 64 -2.56 18.70 7.68
N PHE A 65 -2.24 19.87 8.22
CA PHE A 65 -3.13 21.03 8.32
C PHE A 65 -2.41 22.28 7.86
N LEU A 66 -2.31 22.49 6.54
CA LEU A 66 -1.65 23.67 5.98
C LEU A 66 -2.57 24.89 6.05
N ASP A 67 -2.13 25.94 6.80
CA ASP A 67 -2.85 27.21 6.89
C ASP A 67 -2.81 27.97 5.55
N ILE A 68 -3.97 28.36 5.03
CA ILE A 68 -4.09 29.12 3.79
C ILE A 68 -5.07 30.29 3.93
N ARG A 69 -5.01 31.23 2.98
CA ARG A 69 -6.00 32.30 2.81
C ARG A 69 -6.69 32.15 1.46
N LYS A 70 -8.00 32.03 1.47
CA LYS A 70 -8.82 31.99 0.23
C LYS A 70 -9.47 33.33 -0.04
N PRO A 71 -9.43 33.85 -1.28
CA PRO A 71 -10.23 35.01 -1.67
C PRO A 71 -11.71 34.64 -1.73
N ILE A 72 -12.56 35.45 -1.17
CA ILE A 72 -14.02 35.40 -1.38
C ILE A 72 -14.48 36.75 -1.91
N ILE A 73 -15.36 36.72 -2.90
CA ILE A 73 -15.95 37.92 -3.49
C ILE A 73 -17.19 38.26 -2.66
N GLY A 74 -17.17 39.39 -1.97
CA GLY A 74 -18.35 39.91 -1.27
C GLY A 74 -19.41 40.45 -2.22
N GLY A 75 -20.64 40.62 -1.72
CA GLY A 75 -21.79 41.07 -2.53
C GLY A 75 -21.59 42.40 -3.26
N ASN A 76 -20.58 43.20 -2.85
CA ASN A 76 -20.22 44.48 -3.47
C ASN A 76 -19.00 44.37 -4.42
N GLY A 77 -18.60 43.17 -4.83
CA GLY A 77 -17.44 42.94 -5.70
C GLY A 77 -16.07 43.05 -4.98
N ASN A 78 -16.04 43.35 -3.71
CA ASN A 78 -14.80 43.44 -2.95
C ASN A 78 -14.24 42.07 -2.62
N VAL A 79 -12.95 41.83 -2.89
CA VAL A 79 -12.24 40.60 -2.54
C VAL A 79 -11.83 40.66 -1.05
N GLN A 80 -12.34 39.74 -0.26
CA GLN A 80 -11.92 39.49 1.11
C GLN A 80 -11.16 38.18 1.22
N TYR A 81 -10.10 38.16 2.00
CA TYR A 81 -9.33 36.95 2.28
C TYR A 81 -9.79 36.32 3.61
N VAL A 82 -10.25 35.08 3.53
CA VAL A 82 -10.65 34.30 4.71
C VAL A 82 -9.64 33.20 5.00
N CYS A 83 -9.42 32.97 6.31
CA CYS A 83 -8.61 31.83 6.73
C CYS A 83 -9.31 30.51 6.39
N ASP A 84 -8.55 29.58 5.84
CA ASP A 84 -8.95 28.21 5.55
C ASP A 84 -7.76 27.27 5.80
N TYR A 85 -7.94 25.97 5.64
CA TYR A 85 -6.88 24.98 5.74
C TYR A 85 -6.93 24.08 4.49
N LYS A 86 -5.76 23.76 3.93
CA LYS A 86 -5.60 22.55 3.14
C LYS A 86 -5.35 21.38 4.09
N LEU A 87 -6.15 20.36 4.00
CA LEU A 87 -6.15 19.18 4.87
C LEU A 87 -5.69 17.96 4.11
N SER A 88 -4.84 17.15 4.70
CA SER A 88 -4.57 15.80 4.20
C SER A 88 -5.77 14.88 4.43
N ARG A 89 -5.80 13.70 3.81
CA ARG A 89 -6.79 12.65 4.09
C ARG A 89 -6.80 12.26 5.58
N TYR A 90 -5.63 12.13 6.18
CA TYR A 90 -5.48 11.84 7.61
C TYR A 90 -6.09 12.93 8.50
N ALA A 91 -5.84 14.21 8.19
CA ALA A 91 -6.46 15.32 8.90
C ALA A 91 -7.98 15.30 8.83
N CYS A 92 -8.56 14.97 7.66
CA CYS A 92 -10.01 14.81 7.50
C CYS A 92 -10.58 13.72 8.40
N TYR A 93 -9.88 12.59 8.52
CA TYR A 93 -10.26 11.49 9.41
C TYR A 93 -10.21 11.91 10.88
N LEU A 94 -9.14 12.58 11.32
CA LEU A 94 -9.04 13.11 12.68
C LEU A 94 -10.13 14.12 13.00
N ILE A 95 -10.50 15.00 12.04
CA ILE A 95 -11.60 15.95 12.20
C ILE A 95 -12.94 15.20 12.40
N ALA A 96 -13.21 14.18 11.59
CA ALA A 96 -14.43 13.38 11.74
C ALA A 96 -14.47 12.64 13.09
N GLN A 97 -13.35 12.05 13.52
CA GLN A 97 -13.26 11.35 14.82
C GLN A 97 -13.47 12.29 16.03
N ASN A 98 -12.99 13.53 15.94
CA ASN A 98 -13.13 14.56 16.98
C ASN A 98 -14.43 15.39 16.85
N GLY A 99 -15.27 15.07 15.88
CA GLY A 99 -16.52 15.76 15.59
C GLY A 99 -17.62 15.47 16.65
N ASP A 100 -18.71 16.27 16.58
CA ASP A 100 -19.87 16.11 17.44
C ASP A 100 -20.71 14.91 16.99
N SER A 101 -20.65 13.80 17.73
CA SER A 101 -21.35 12.54 17.43
C SER A 101 -22.88 12.63 17.45
N ARG A 102 -23.46 13.73 17.97
CA ARG A 102 -24.90 14.01 17.88
C ARG A 102 -25.32 14.33 16.43
N LYS A 103 -24.39 14.71 15.59
CA LYS A 103 -24.64 14.89 14.15
C LYS A 103 -24.62 13.52 13.47
N LYS A 104 -25.71 13.18 12.78
CA LYS A 104 -25.85 11.87 12.11
C LYS A 104 -24.64 11.56 11.20
N VAL A 105 -24.16 12.52 10.41
CA VAL A 105 -23.02 12.36 9.50
C VAL A 105 -21.72 12.04 10.24
N ILE A 106 -21.50 12.64 11.42
CA ILE A 106 -20.32 12.37 12.26
C ILE A 106 -20.42 11.00 12.90
N GLY A 107 -21.59 10.66 13.50
CA GLY A 107 -21.81 9.33 14.08
C GLY A 107 -21.61 8.20 13.06
N LEU A 108 -22.08 8.39 11.81
CA LEU A 108 -21.88 7.41 10.73
C LEU A 108 -20.40 7.30 10.32
N ALA A 109 -19.68 8.41 10.23
CA ALA A 109 -18.25 8.41 9.92
C ALA A 109 -17.44 7.69 11.03
N GLN A 110 -17.73 7.96 12.30
CA GLN A 110 -17.08 7.29 13.44
C GLN A 110 -17.37 5.79 13.45
N THR A 111 -18.61 5.38 13.20
CA THR A 111 -18.99 3.97 13.07
C THR A 111 -18.26 3.29 11.90
N TYR A 112 -18.15 3.96 10.76
CA TYR A 112 -17.40 3.46 9.61
C TYR A 112 -15.93 3.19 9.98
N PHE A 113 -15.26 4.15 10.64
CA PHE A 113 -13.86 3.96 11.06
C PHE A 113 -13.71 2.79 12.05
N ALA A 114 -14.60 2.67 13.03
CA ALA A 114 -14.58 1.55 13.96
C ALA A 114 -14.72 0.19 13.27
N ILE A 115 -15.64 0.10 12.29
CA ILE A 115 -15.85 -1.13 11.50
C ILE A 115 -14.60 -1.44 10.64
N GLN A 116 -14.02 -0.43 9.97
CA GLN A 116 -12.84 -0.67 9.13
C GLN A 116 -11.61 -1.05 9.95
N THR A 117 -11.41 -0.42 11.12
CA THR A 117 -10.34 -0.80 12.05
C THR A 117 -10.51 -2.26 12.47
N ARG A 118 -11.73 -2.66 12.90
CA ARG A 118 -11.97 -4.05 13.30
C ARG A 118 -11.79 -5.05 12.15
N LYS A 119 -12.20 -4.70 10.94
CA LYS A 119 -11.91 -5.54 9.75
C LYS A 119 -10.41 -5.72 9.54
N GLN A 120 -9.62 -4.66 9.69
CA GLN A 120 -8.18 -4.74 9.55
C GLN A 120 -7.55 -5.63 10.62
N GLU A 121 -7.96 -5.46 11.89
CA GLU A 121 -7.51 -6.32 12.99
C GLU A 121 -7.83 -7.80 12.73
N LEU A 122 -9.05 -8.11 12.27
CA LEU A 122 -9.45 -9.49 11.95
C LEU A 122 -8.63 -10.08 10.80
N LEU A 123 -8.31 -9.30 9.76
CA LEU A 123 -7.45 -9.76 8.66
C LEU A 123 -6.02 -10.05 9.15
N GLU A 124 -5.48 -9.21 10.05
CA GLU A 124 -4.18 -9.45 10.66
C GLU A 124 -4.18 -10.68 11.58
N GLU A 125 -5.21 -10.83 12.42
CA GLU A 125 -5.40 -12.02 13.27
C GLU A 125 -5.51 -13.29 12.41
N GLU A 126 -6.29 -13.26 11.33
CA GLU A 126 -6.46 -14.36 10.39
C GLU A 126 -5.12 -14.73 9.73
N TYR A 127 -4.38 -13.74 9.19
CA TYR A 127 -3.07 -14.00 8.58
C TYR A 127 -2.08 -14.57 9.60
N ASN A 128 -2.04 -14.04 10.83
CA ASN A 128 -1.13 -14.52 11.87
C ASN A 128 -1.47 -15.93 12.35
N SER A 129 -2.73 -16.36 12.25
CA SER A 129 -3.17 -17.71 12.61
C SER A 129 -2.85 -18.77 11.54
N LEU A 130 -2.51 -18.35 10.32
CA LEU A 130 -2.16 -19.27 9.24
C LEU A 130 -0.87 -20.05 9.57
N THR A 131 -0.86 -21.31 9.18
CA THR A 131 0.37 -22.13 9.15
C THR A 131 1.36 -21.55 8.14
N GLU A 132 2.63 -21.93 8.24
CA GLU A 132 3.65 -21.48 7.29
C GLU A 132 3.28 -21.85 5.85
N ASP A 133 2.75 -23.06 5.61
CA ASP A 133 2.34 -23.49 4.27
C ASP A 133 1.16 -22.65 3.73
N GLU A 134 0.17 -22.32 4.56
CA GLU A 134 -0.93 -21.44 4.16
C GLU A 134 -0.44 -20.02 3.84
N LYS A 135 0.50 -19.48 4.65
CA LYS A 135 1.16 -18.20 4.35
C LYS A 135 1.92 -18.25 3.03
N ARG A 136 2.64 -19.35 2.76
CA ARG A 136 3.35 -19.58 1.50
C ARG A 136 2.39 -19.57 0.30
N PHE A 137 1.24 -20.25 0.38
CA PHE A 137 0.23 -20.23 -0.67
C PHE A 137 -0.27 -18.79 -0.93
N TYR A 138 -0.63 -18.08 0.12
CA TYR A 138 -1.10 -16.71 0.04
C TYR A 138 -0.07 -15.78 -0.60
N GLN A 139 1.17 -15.80 -0.10
CA GLN A 139 2.25 -14.94 -0.60
C GLN A 139 2.68 -15.29 -2.02
N ARG A 140 2.69 -16.59 -2.39
CA ARG A 140 2.99 -17.02 -3.76
C ARG A 140 1.98 -16.44 -4.75
N ASP A 141 0.70 -16.48 -4.43
CA ASP A 141 -0.34 -15.97 -5.32
C ASP A 141 -0.25 -14.45 -5.49
N LEU A 142 0.06 -13.73 -4.42
CA LEU A 142 0.35 -12.28 -4.49
C LEU A 142 1.59 -12.01 -5.35
N THR A 143 2.66 -12.78 -5.18
CA THR A 143 3.90 -12.65 -5.95
C THR A 143 3.67 -12.92 -7.44
N LYS A 144 2.88 -13.92 -7.81
CA LYS A 144 2.49 -14.19 -9.20
C LYS A 144 1.68 -13.04 -9.81
N LYS A 145 0.71 -12.49 -9.08
CA LYS A 145 -0.06 -11.30 -9.51
C LYS A 145 0.86 -10.07 -9.65
N GLY A 146 1.75 -9.84 -8.69
CA GLY A 146 2.74 -8.79 -8.74
C GLY A 146 3.66 -8.89 -9.97
N ASN A 147 4.18 -10.08 -10.26
CA ASN A 147 4.98 -10.34 -11.45
C ASN A 147 4.20 -10.06 -12.75
N SER A 148 2.91 -10.43 -12.81
CA SER A 148 2.07 -10.13 -13.98
C SER A 148 1.92 -8.62 -14.18
N SER A 149 1.69 -7.85 -13.12
CA SER A 149 1.63 -6.38 -13.17
C SER A 149 2.96 -5.77 -13.59
N LEU A 150 4.07 -6.22 -12.97
CA LEU A 150 5.41 -5.76 -13.31
C LEU A 150 5.76 -6.03 -14.77
N ASN A 151 5.40 -7.20 -15.31
CA ASN A 151 5.62 -7.54 -16.72
C ASN A 151 4.88 -6.60 -17.67
N GLN A 152 3.65 -6.19 -17.33
CA GLN A 152 2.90 -5.23 -18.14
C GLN A 152 3.59 -3.85 -18.14
N THR A 153 4.06 -3.38 -16.97
CA THR A 153 4.79 -2.11 -16.86
C THR A 153 6.15 -2.17 -17.56
N ALA A 154 6.92 -3.24 -17.36
CA ALA A 154 8.19 -3.46 -18.03
C ALA A 154 8.04 -3.51 -19.56
N LYS A 155 6.96 -4.13 -20.07
CA LYS A 155 6.63 -4.10 -21.50
C LYS A 155 6.41 -2.68 -22.02
N LYS A 156 5.68 -1.84 -21.25
CA LYS A 156 5.47 -0.42 -21.58
C LYS A 156 6.79 0.36 -21.55
N ALA A 157 7.70 0.03 -20.65
CA ALA A 157 9.05 0.58 -20.56
C ALA A 157 9.99 0.09 -21.70
N GLY A 158 9.56 -0.84 -22.55
CA GLY A 158 10.33 -1.32 -23.71
C GLY A 158 11.15 -2.59 -23.46
N VAL A 159 10.91 -3.31 -22.37
CA VAL A 159 11.55 -4.61 -22.11
C VAL A 159 11.04 -5.65 -23.10
N LYS A 160 11.96 -6.35 -23.74
CA LYS A 160 11.70 -7.42 -24.71
C LYS A 160 12.10 -8.79 -24.15
N ASN A 161 13.20 -8.85 -23.40
CA ASN A 161 13.71 -10.08 -22.81
C ASN A 161 13.32 -10.16 -21.32
N PHE A 162 12.15 -10.75 -21.03
CA PHE A 162 11.64 -10.88 -19.67
C PHE A 162 12.46 -11.84 -18.80
N ASP A 163 13.06 -12.89 -19.39
CA ASP A 163 13.91 -13.81 -18.63
C ASP A 163 15.16 -13.06 -18.10
N LYS A 164 15.77 -12.21 -18.94
CA LYS A 164 16.87 -11.36 -18.52
C LYS A 164 16.43 -10.36 -17.45
N PHE A 165 15.26 -9.73 -17.65
CA PHE A 165 14.71 -8.74 -16.72
C PHE A 165 14.47 -9.35 -15.33
N HIS A 166 13.84 -10.52 -15.23
CA HIS A 166 13.65 -11.21 -13.96
C HIS A 166 14.96 -11.67 -13.33
N ASN A 167 15.88 -12.22 -14.12
CA ASN A 167 17.20 -12.63 -13.63
C ASN A 167 18.00 -11.45 -13.04
N VAL A 168 17.91 -10.28 -13.64
CA VAL A 168 18.57 -9.07 -13.13
C VAL A 168 17.97 -8.66 -11.77
N GLY A 169 16.67 -8.76 -11.60
CA GLY A 169 16.02 -8.53 -10.32
C GLY A 169 16.45 -9.52 -9.24
N TYR A 170 16.56 -10.80 -9.57
CA TYR A 170 17.10 -11.81 -8.64
C TYR A 170 18.55 -11.50 -8.28
N LYS A 171 19.41 -11.17 -9.24
CA LYS A 171 20.82 -10.80 -8.97
C LYS A 171 20.93 -9.64 -7.97
N GLY A 172 20.05 -8.64 -8.07
CA GLY A 172 20.03 -7.55 -7.11
C GLY A 172 19.68 -8.01 -5.71
N LEU A 173 18.64 -8.85 -5.57
CA LEU A 173 18.12 -9.26 -4.27
C LEU A 173 18.92 -10.39 -3.61
N TYR A 174 19.52 -11.29 -4.38
CA TYR A 174 20.24 -12.49 -3.92
C TYR A 174 21.75 -12.40 -4.16
N ASN A 175 22.33 -11.24 -3.93
CA ASN A 175 23.76 -11.01 -3.98
C ASN A 175 24.45 -11.57 -5.24
N GLY A 176 23.83 -11.42 -6.41
CA GLY A 176 24.36 -11.84 -7.71
C GLY A 176 23.80 -13.17 -8.25
N GLU A 177 23.04 -13.92 -7.47
CA GLU A 177 22.42 -15.17 -7.94
C GLU A 177 21.35 -14.94 -9.01
N THR A 178 21.40 -15.76 -10.04
CA THR A 178 20.31 -15.86 -11.04
C THR A 178 19.22 -16.82 -10.57
N ALA A 179 18.08 -16.85 -11.27
CA ALA A 179 17.05 -17.86 -11.04
C ALA A 179 17.61 -19.30 -11.05
N ASN A 180 18.55 -19.60 -11.97
CA ASN A 180 19.19 -20.90 -12.04
C ASN A 180 20.10 -21.17 -10.85
N ASP A 181 20.79 -20.17 -10.31
CA ASP A 181 21.65 -20.32 -9.14
C ASP A 181 20.81 -20.55 -7.89
N ILE A 182 19.71 -19.83 -7.72
CA ILE A 182 18.72 -20.05 -6.66
C ILE A 182 18.14 -21.49 -6.76
N ALA A 183 17.75 -21.93 -7.96
CA ALA A 183 17.24 -23.28 -8.15
C ALA A 183 18.28 -24.36 -7.77
N LYS A 184 19.55 -24.15 -8.13
CA LYS A 184 20.65 -25.08 -7.74
C LYS A 184 20.87 -25.07 -6.24
N ARG A 185 20.92 -23.89 -5.58
CA ARG A 185 21.09 -23.76 -4.13
C ARG A 185 19.98 -24.49 -3.37
N LYS A 186 18.73 -24.32 -3.85
CA LYS A 186 17.54 -25.00 -3.32
C LYS A 186 17.41 -26.48 -3.76
N LYS A 187 18.36 -27.01 -4.56
CA LYS A 187 18.37 -28.40 -5.09
C LYS A 187 17.10 -28.78 -5.85
N LEU A 188 16.54 -27.81 -6.59
CA LEU A 188 15.30 -28.03 -7.36
C LEU A 188 15.54 -28.92 -8.57
N ARG A 189 14.55 -29.72 -8.91
CA ARG A 189 14.53 -30.53 -10.14
C ARG A 189 14.30 -29.65 -11.36
N TYR A 190 14.61 -30.17 -12.52
CA TYR A 190 14.36 -29.46 -13.79
C TYR A 190 12.88 -29.06 -13.92
N ARG A 191 12.61 -27.80 -14.22
CA ARG A 191 11.27 -27.17 -14.36
C ARG A 191 10.46 -27.04 -13.05
N GLU A 192 11.06 -27.19 -11.89
CA GLU A 192 10.38 -26.78 -10.64
C GLU A 192 10.38 -25.26 -10.54
N ASP A 193 9.23 -24.70 -10.14
CA ASP A 193 9.05 -23.27 -9.94
C ASP A 193 9.77 -22.85 -8.65
N ILE A 194 10.63 -21.84 -8.76
CA ILE A 194 11.37 -21.31 -7.61
C ILE A 194 10.39 -20.77 -6.54
N LEU A 195 9.31 -20.10 -6.96
CA LEU A 195 8.32 -19.53 -6.05
C LEU A 195 7.58 -20.61 -5.23
N ASP A 196 7.37 -21.79 -5.80
CA ASP A 196 6.75 -22.91 -5.11
C ASP A 196 7.67 -23.51 -4.00
N ASN A 197 8.97 -23.16 -4.03
CA ASN A 197 10.02 -23.65 -3.12
C ASN A 197 10.61 -22.55 -2.24
N MET A 198 9.92 -21.42 -2.10
CA MET A 198 10.25 -20.32 -1.18
C MET A 198 9.41 -20.39 0.08
N GLY A 199 10.00 -20.00 1.22
CA GLY A 199 9.27 -19.72 2.46
C GLY A 199 8.43 -18.45 2.34
N SER A 200 7.52 -18.22 3.30
CA SER A 200 6.65 -17.04 3.30
C SER A 200 7.44 -15.74 3.32
N ASP A 201 8.48 -15.64 4.16
CA ASP A 201 9.33 -14.45 4.26
C ASP A 201 10.09 -14.17 2.97
N GLU A 202 10.62 -15.21 2.32
CA GLU A 202 11.32 -15.09 1.03
C GLU A 202 10.37 -14.59 -0.07
N LEU A 203 9.12 -15.07 -0.08
CA LEU A 203 8.07 -14.60 -1.00
C LEU A 203 7.70 -13.13 -0.74
N ILE A 204 7.60 -12.71 0.53
CA ILE A 204 7.32 -11.32 0.92
C ILE A 204 8.41 -10.38 0.41
N VAL A 205 9.68 -10.71 0.61
CA VAL A 205 10.80 -9.90 0.14
C VAL A 205 10.81 -9.79 -1.38
N ASN A 206 10.52 -10.88 -2.10
CA ASN A 206 10.37 -10.87 -3.55
C ASN A 206 9.19 -10.00 -4.00
N LEU A 207 8.03 -10.11 -3.35
CA LEU A 207 6.86 -9.28 -3.64
C LEU A 207 7.16 -7.79 -3.43
N PHE A 208 7.89 -7.45 -2.38
CA PHE A 208 8.30 -6.06 -2.11
C PHE A 208 9.21 -5.53 -3.22
N ARG A 209 10.24 -6.29 -3.64
CA ARG A 209 11.10 -5.94 -4.78
C ARG A 209 10.27 -5.69 -6.05
N ILE A 210 9.34 -6.59 -6.36
CA ILE A 210 8.45 -6.50 -7.53
C ILE A 210 7.61 -5.23 -7.47
N SER A 211 7.00 -4.94 -6.32
CA SER A 211 6.15 -3.77 -6.09
C SER A 211 6.94 -2.47 -6.25
N GLN A 212 8.11 -2.36 -5.60
CA GLN A 212 8.95 -1.16 -5.66
C GLN A 212 9.49 -0.92 -7.07
N THR A 213 9.88 -2.00 -7.80
CA THR A 213 10.30 -1.87 -9.19
C THR A 213 9.16 -1.36 -10.06
N ASN A 214 7.96 -1.93 -9.91
CA ASN A 214 6.79 -1.52 -10.66
C ASN A 214 6.46 -0.04 -10.46
N GLN A 215 6.44 0.42 -9.21
CA GLN A 215 6.20 1.83 -8.87
C GLN A 215 7.27 2.75 -9.47
N LYS A 216 8.54 2.39 -9.33
CA LYS A 216 9.63 3.22 -9.85
C LYS A 216 9.63 3.31 -11.37
N LEU A 217 9.34 2.21 -12.08
CA LEU A 217 9.19 2.23 -13.54
C LEU A 217 8.09 3.19 -14.01
N ILE A 218 6.98 3.27 -13.25
CA ILE A 218 5.85 4.16 -13.55
C ILE A 218 6.20 5.61 -13.19
N ASN A 219 6.61 5.87 -11.95
CA ASN A 219 6.79 7.22 -11.43
C ASN A 219 7.90 7.99 -12.18
N ASP A 220 9.00 7.31 -12.50
CA ASP A 220 10.13 7.90 -13.21
C ASP A 220 9.95 7.83 -14.76
N ASN A 221 8.80 7.32 -15.24
CA ASN A 221 8.53 7.10 -16.67
C ASN A 221 9.71 6.45 -17.41
N VAL A 222 10.26 5.39 -16.82
CA VAL A 222 11.47 4.73 -17.30
C VAL A 222 11.26 4.15 -18.70
N GLN A 223 12.19 4.44 -19.62
CA GLN A 223 12.15 3.96 -21.00
C GLN A 223 13.44 3.23 -21.37
N GLY A 224 13.28 2.14 -22.10
CA GLY A 224 14.38 1.30 -22.60
C GLY A 224 14.68 0.11 -21.68
N GLU A 225 14.94 -1.05 -22.30
CA GLU A 225 15.22 -2.31 -21.60
C GLU A 225 16.42 -2.24 -20.65
N GLY A 226 17.49 -1.51 -21.05
CA GLY A 226 18.67 -1.32 -20.19
C GLY A 226 18.31 -0.60 -18.90
N ASN A 227 17.65 0.55 -19.01
CA ASN A 227 17.26 1.36 -17.87
C ASN A 227 16.29 0.61 -16.95
N ALA A 228 15.33 -0.14 -17.53
CA ALA A 228 14.40 -0.95 -16.74
C ALA A 228 15.12 -2.08 -15.97
N ASN A 229 16.11 -2.72 -16.58
CA ASN A 229 16.97 -3.71 -15.94
C ASN A 229 17.76 -3.09 -14.78
N ASP A 230 18.36 -1.92 -15.00
CA ASP A 230 19.15 -1.22 -13.96
C ASP A 230 18.28 -0.83 -12.77
N VAL A 231 17.05 -0.34 -13.01
CA VAL A 231 16.07 -0.07 -11.94
C VAL A 231 15.76 -1.35 -11.16
N HIS A 232 15.46 -2.46 -11.84
CA HIS A 232 15.11 -3.71 -11.18
C HIS A 232 16.27 -4.28 -10.35
N PHE A 233 17.50 -4.20 -10.86
CA PHE A 233 18.70 -4.58 -10.12
C PHE A 233 18.91 -3.71 -8.89
N ASN A 234 18.89 -2.39 -9.05
CA ASN A 234 19.16 -1.45 -7.96
C ASN A 234 18.12 -1.53 -6.84
N ILE A 235 16.83 -1.73 -7.17
CA ILE A 235 15.79 -1.97 -6.15
C ILE A 235 16.11 -3.24 -5.36
N GLY A 236 16.43 -4.35 -6.03
CA GLY A 236 16.82 -5.58 -5.35
C GLY A 236 18.02 -5.39 -4.44
N LYS A 237 19.07 -4.75 -4.95
CA LYS A 237 20.30 -4.45 -4.21
C LYS A 237 20.05 -3.57 -2.97
N ASN A 238 19.26 -2.51 -3.10
CA ASN A 238 18.93 -1.63 -1.99
C ASN A 238 18.17 -2.38 -0.88
N ILE A 239 17.25 -3.28 -1.23
CA ILE A 239 16.54 -4.13 -0.26
C ILE A 239 17.53 -5.05 0.46
N CYS A 240 18.42 -5.71 -0.28
CA CYS A 240 19.47 -6.54 0.27
C CYS A 240 20.36 -5.77 1.27
N GLU A 241 20.81 -4.56 0.90
CA GLU A 241 21.61 -3.69 1.77
C GLU A 241 20.87 -3.29 3.06
N VAL A 242 19.57 -3.00 2.97
CA VAL A 242 18.74 -2.67 4.15
C VAL A 242 18.60 -3.87 5.09
N ILE A 243 18.36 -5.08 4.55
CA ILE A 243 18.29 -6.31 5.34
C ILE A 243 19.63 -6.52 6.08
N ALA A 244 20.75 -6.46 5.36
CA ALA A 244 22.08 -6.63 5.94
C ALA A 244 22.38 -5.58 7.03
N LYS A 245 22.08 -4.30 6.78
CA LYS A 245 22.31 -3.21 7.74
C LYS A 245 21.50 -3.36 9.02
N ASN A 246 20.31 -3.95 8.95
CA ASN A 246 19.46 -4.20 10.11
C ASN A 246 19.73 -5.56 10.79
N GLY A 247 20.72 -6.33 10.33
CA GLY A 247 21.05 -7.65 10.90
C GLY A 247 19.99 -8.72 10.62
N GLY A 248 19.18 -8.54 9.58
CA GLY A 248 18.17 -9.52 9.14
C GLY A 248 18.80 -10.71 8.40
N THR A 249 18.06 -11.80 8.29
CA THR A 249 18.49 -12.97 7.50
C THR A 249 18.44 -12.64 6.02
N MET A 250 19.54 -12.88 5.32
CA MET A 250 19.62 -12.61 3.89
C MET A 250 18.72 -13.56 3.09
N PRO A 251 18.14 -13.13 1.96
CA PRO A 251 17.23 -13.97 1.16
C PRO A 251 17.87 -15.32 0.74
N GLU A 252 19.17 -15.32 0.43
CA GLU A 252 19.92 -16.54 0.11
C GLU A 252 20.08 -17.51 1.27
N ASP A 253 20.02 -17.02 2.51
CA ASP A 253 20.21 -17.81 3.74
C ASP A 253 18.86 -18.28 4.34
N LEU A 254 17.73 -17.85 3.77
CA LEU A 254 16.42 -18.30 4.23
C LEU A 254 16.22 -19.81 3.94
N PRO A 255 15.57 -20.55 4.85
CA PRO A 255 15.39 -21.99 4.71
C PRO A 255 14.54 -22.34 3.48
N THR A 256 14.90 -23.44 2.82
CA THR A 256 14.05 -24.03 1.78
C THR A 256 13.04 -24.95 2.45
N PRO A 257 11.74 -24.80 2.21
CA PRO A 257 10.73 -25.70 2.73
C PRO A 257 10.91 -27.16 2.26
N ASP A 258 10.53 -28.12 3.10
CA ASP A 258 10.69 -29.56 2.81
C ASP A 258 9.87 -30.01 1.60
N LYS A 259 8.69 -29.42 1.39
CA LYS A 259 7.80 -29.71 0.28
C LYS A 259 7.53 -28.45 -0.54
N SER A 260 7.48 -28.62 -1.85
CA SER A 260 7.00 -27.55 -2.73
C SER A 260 5.49 -27.36 -2.60
N LEU A 261 5.01 -26.13 -2.86
CA LEU A 261 3.56 -25.85 -2.85
C LEU A 261 2.78 -26.73 -3.85
N LYS A 262 3.41 -27.07 -4.96
CA LYS A 262 2.82 -28.00 -5.97
C LYS A 262 2.66 -29.42 -5.43
N GLU A 263 3.56 -29.89 -4.57
CA GLU A 263 3.43 -31.19 -3.89
C GLU A 263 2.30 -31.15 -2.87
N LEU A 264 2.22 -30.10 -2.06
CA LEU A 264 1.13 -29.90 -1.09
C LEU A 264 -0.24 -29.81 -1.77
N GLU A 265 -0.36 -29.12 -2.91
CA GLU A 265 -1.60 -29.06 -3.70
C GLU A 265 -2.04 -30.47 -4.17
N LYS A 266 -1.10 -31.29 -4.62
CA LYS A 266 -1.40 -32.67 -5.03
C LYS A 266 -1.84 -33.55 -3.86
N GLU A 267 -1.19 -33.43 -2.70
CA GLU A 267 -1.57 -34.17 -1.49
C GLU A 267 -2.99 -33.80 -1.06
N ASN A 268 -3.34 -32.51 -1.02
CA ASN A 268 -4.67 -32.02 -0.67
C ASN A 268 -5.74 -32.51 -1.66
N ASN A 269 -5.49 -32.46 -2.95
CA ASN A 269 -6.41 -32.96 -3.98
C ASN A 269 -6.63 -34.46 -3.85
N ASN A 270 -5.59 -35.25 -3.54
CA ASN A 270 -5.70 -36.69 -3.35
C ASN A 270 -6.51 -37.06 -2.09
N LEU A 271 -6.44 -36.24 -1.03
CA LEU A 271 -7.26 -36.41 0.18
C LEU A 271 -8.73 -36.15 -0.10
N ILE A 272 -9.05 -35.13 -0.88
CA ILE A 272 -10.44 -34.81 -1.29
C ILE A 272 -11.04 -35.90 -2.14
N ILE A 273 -10.27 -36.52 -3.04
CA ILE A 273 -10.73 -37.60 -3.89
C ILE A 273 -10.96 -38.90 -3.09
N LYS A 274 -10.15 -39.18 -2.06
CA LYS A 274 -10.30 -40.37 -1.21
C LYS A 274 -11.47 -40.27 -0.21
N ASN A 275 -11.92 -39.04 0.10
CA ASN A 275 -13.03 -38.80 1.01
C ASN A 275 -14.39 -38.62 0.31
N ARG A 276 -14.45 -38.84 -1.02
CA ARG A 276 -15.66 -38.94 -1.83
C ARG A 276 -15.93 -40.41 -2.19
#